data_76afaf6e4db40c28697eb15839ecb27b
#
_entry.id   76afaf6e4db40c28697eb15839ecb27b
#
_cell.length_a   1.000
_cell.length_b   1.000
_cell.length_c   1.000
_cell.angle_alpha   90.00
_cell.angle_beta   90.00
_cell.angle_gamma   90.00
#
_symmetry.space_group_name_H-M   'P 1'
#
loop_
_entity.id
_entity.type
_entity.pdbx_description
1 polymer ?
#
loop_
_entity_poly.entity_id
_entity_poly.type
_entity_poly.pdbx_seq_one_letter_code
_entity_poly.pdbx_strand_id
1 'polypeptide(L)'
;MEASPLFRIPKPIYDTFSPDAEIVIFHGDVKDFIRQVPTGIVRLIITSPPYNLGKEYEDRVSIDEYLHEQASVIRELVRILSDDGSICWQVGNFVEDGEVFPLDILYYPVFKQMGLQLRNRIIWKFGHGLHASR
;
A
#
# COMPACT_ATOMS: atom_id res chain seq x y z
N MET A 1 -3.42 -1.50 -44.63
CA MET A 1 -4.24 -1.92 -43.48
C MET A 1 -3.41 -2.92 -42.70
N GLU A 2 -2.76 -2.48 -41.65
CA GLU A 2 -2.08 -3.40 -40.74
C GLU A 2 -3.15 -4.15 -39.96
N ALA A 3 -3.15 -5.48 -40.11
CA ALA A 3 -4.00 -6.34 -39.30
C ALA A 3 -3.61 -6.16 -37.83
N SER A 4 -4.56 -5.67 -37.02
CA SER A 4 -4.39 -5.67 -35.57
C SER A 4 -4.07 -7.11 -35.13
N PRO A 5 -2.94 -7.37 -34.50
CA PRO A 5 -2.62 -8.72 -34.07
C PRO A 5 -3.66 -9.20 -33.08
N LEU A 6 -4.45 -10.19 -33.49
CA LEU A 6 -5.43 -10.88 -32.64
C LEU A 6 -4.78 -11.55 -31.42
N PHE A 7 -3.46 -11.70 -31.45
CA PHE A 7 -2.67 -12.27 -30.36
C PHE A 7 -1.50 -11.33 -30.07
N ARG A 8 -1.54 -10.66 -28.91
CA ARG A 8 -0.36 -9.99 -28.36
C ARG A 8 0.63 -11.09 -27.95
N ILE A 9 1.89 -10.93 -28.31
CA ILE A 9 2.97 -11.78 -27.77
C ILE A 9 2.89 -11.63 -26.25
N PRO A 10 2.76 -12.71 -25.47
CA PRO A 10 2.75 -12.64 -24.02
C PRO A 10 4.03 -11.94 -23.53
N LYS A 11 3.89 -10.88 -22.76
CA LYS A 11 5.06 -10.23 -22.17
C LYS A 11 5.59 -11.11 -21.04
N PRO A 12 6.91 -11.23 -20.87
CA PRO A 12 7.46 -12.01 -19.79
C PRO A 12 7.09 -11.37 -18.44
N ILE A 13 6.69 -12.20 -17.49
CA ILE A 13 6.47 -11.83 -16.11
C ILE A 13 7.71 -12.24 -15.32
N TYR A 14 8.25 -11.31 -14.56
CA TYR A 14 9.42 -11.54 -13.72
C TYR A 14 8.97 -11.65 -12.26
N ASP A 15 9.71 -12.37 -11.45
CA ASP A 15 9.48 -12.54 -10.00
C ASP A 15 10.41 -11.66 -9.15
N THR A 16 11.35 -10.98 -9.78
CA THR A 16 12.29 -10.05 -9.16
C THR A 16 12.29 -8.72 -9.92
N PHE A 17 12.69 -7.65 -9.25
CA PHE A 17 12.81 -6.36 -9.90
C PHE A 17 13.86 -6.39 -11.01
N SER A 18 13.48 -5.88 -12.18
CA SER A 18 14.38 -5.60 -13.29
C SER A 18 13.96 -4.28 -13.96
N PRO A 19 14.90 -3.39 -14.30
CA PRO A 19 14.56 -2.13 -14.97
C PRO A 19 13.96 -2.33 -16.37
N ASP A 20 14.22 -3.47 -16.99
CA ASP A 20 13.70 -3.82 -18.32
C ASP A 20 12.37 -4.60 -18.24
N ALA A 21 11.92 -4.95 -17.04
CA ALA A 21 10.69 -5.69 -16.85
C ALA A 21 9.46 -4.78 -17.01
N GLU A 22 8.55 -5.15 -17.90
CA GLU A 22 7.27 -4.45 -17.98
C GLU A 22 6.28 -4.91 -16.90
N ILE A 23 6.40 -6.16 -16.45
CA ILE A 23 5.55 -6.77 -15.42
C ILE A 23 6.43 -7.55 -14.44
N VAL A 24 6.29 -7.23 -13.17
CA VAL A 24 6.88 -7.99 -12.08
C VAL A 24 5.77 -8.44 -11.14
N ILE A 25 5.73 -9.73 -10.80
CA ILE A 25 4.83 -10.28 -9.78
C ILE A 25 5.71 -10.99 -8.75
N PHE A 26 5.88 -10.35 -7.62
CA PHE A 26 6.66 -10.91 -6.51
C PHE A 26 5.73 -11.58 -5.49
N HIS A 27 6.07 -12.80 -5.09
CA HIS A 27 5.39 -13.53 -4.03
C HIS A 27 6.30 -13.58 -2.80
N GLY A 28 5.98 -12.80 -1.77
CA GLY A 28 6.78 -12.72 -0.54
C GLY A 28 6.47 -11.47 0.27
N ASP A 29 7.28 -11.20 1.27
CA ASP A 29 7.16 -9.99 2.07
C ASP A 29 7.46 -8.73 1.22
N VAL A 30 6.61 -7.74 1.32
CA VAL A 30 6.73 -6.48 0.58
C VAL A 30 8.07 -5.78 0.83
N LYS A 31 8.61 -5.89 2.04
CA LYS A 31 9.91 -5.31 2.41
C LYS A 31 11.05 -5.91 1.60
N ASP A 32 10.99 -7.21 1.30
CA ASP A 32 12.00 -7.89 0.50
C ASP A 32 11.96 -7.46 -0.95
N PHE A 33 10.76 -7.20 -1.48
CA PHE A 33 10.62 -6.66 -2.82
C PHE A 33 11.08 -5.19 -2.91
N ILE A 34 10.63 -4.34 -1.99
CA ILE A 34 10.97 -2.91 -2.01
C ILE A 34 12.48 -2.67 -1.95
N ARG A 35 13.24 -3.52 -1.22
CA ARG A 35 14.70 -3.43 -1.15
C ARG A 35 15.39 -3.60 -2.50
N GLN A 36 14.78 -4.33 -3.43
CA GLN A 36 15.30 -4.52 -4.78
C GLN A 36 15.06 -3.30 -5.68
N VAL A 37 14.08 -2.47 -5.32
CA VAL A 37 13.66 -1.32 -6.13
C VAL A 37 14.58 -0.12 -5.86
N PRO A 38 15.18 0.49 -6.89
CA PRO A 38 16.00 1.69 -6.73
C PRO A 38 15.23 2.89 -6.16
N THR A 39 15.97 3.80 -5.56
CA THR A 39 15.43 5.05 -5.01
C THR A 39 14.86 5.93 -6.11
N GLY A 40 13.69 6.54 -5.87
CA GLY A 40 13.16 7.63 -6.67
C GLY A 40 12.60 7.25 -8.05
N ILE A 41 12.26 5.98 -8.30
CA ILE A 41 11.80 5.55 -9.63
C ILE A 41 10.31 5.25 -9.74
N VAL A 42 9.62 5.05 -8.62
CA VAL A 42 8.21 4.65 -8.61
C VAL A 42 7.32 5.87 -8.66
N ARG A 43 6.47 5.98 -9.65
CA ARG A 43 5.57 7.13 -9.83
C ARG A 43 4.25 6.99 -9.10
N LEU A 44 3.79 5.76 -8.88
CA LEU A 44 2.52 5.50 -8.21
C LEU A 44 2.61 4.25 -7.35
N ILE A 45 2.21 4.39 -6.10
CA ILE A 45 2.03 3.29 -5.16
C ILE A 45 0.56 3.25 -4.77
N ILE A 46 -0.07 2.09 -4.90
CA ILE A 46 -1.44 1.86 -4.46
C ILE A 46 -1.45 0.64 -3.57
N THR A 47 -1.93 0.78 -2.35
CA THR A 47 -1.97 -0.33 -1.41
C THR A 47 -3.11 -0.20 -0.40
N SER A 48 -3.51 -1.34 0.12
CA SER A 48 -4.40 -1.52 1.25
C SER A 48 -3.66 -2.41 2.25
N PRO A 49 -2.92 -1.83 3.21
CA PRO A 49 -2.17 -2.62 4.18
C PRO A 49 -3.10 -3.39 5.12
N PRO A 50 -2.61 -4.38 5.86
CA PRO A 50 -3.36 -4.98 6.96
C PRO A 50 -3.88 -3.90 7.92
N TYR A 51 -5.09 -4.08 8.48
CA TYR A 51 -5.74 -3.06 9.35
C TYR A 51 -5.65 -3.40 10.84
N ASN A 52 -4.79 -4.36 11.20
CA ASN A 52 -4.64 -4.86 12.58
C ASN A 52 -5.93 -5.48 13.13
N LEU A 53 -6.69 -6.18 12.29
CA LEU A 53 -7.97 -6.77 12.67
C LEU A 53 -7.86 -8.17 13.27
N GLY A 54 -6.65 -8.75 13.34
CA GLY A 54 -6.41 -10.11 13.82
C GLY A 54 -7.00 -11.18 12.90
N LYS A 55 -6.92 -10.96 11.59
CA LYS A 55 -7.32 -11.96 10.58
C LYS A 55 -6.27 -13.06 10.47
N GLU A 56 -6.60 -14.16 9.78
CA GLU A 56 -5.73 -15.33 9.61
C GLU A 56 -4.31 -15.02 9.09
N TYR A 57 -4.14 -13.88 8.42
CA TYR A 57 -2.89 -13.44 7.81
C TYR A 57 -2.17 -12.33 8.58
N GLU A 58 -2.68 -11.93 9.75
CA GLU A 58 -2.07 -10.88 10.60
C GLU A 58 -2.23 -11.19 12.09
N ASP A 59 -1.18 -10.99 12.87
CA ASP A 59 -1.26 -10.96 14.32
C ASP A 59 -1.73 -9.59 14.78
N ARG A 60 -2.72 -9.57 15.70
CA ARG A 60 -3.19 -8.33 16.29
C ARG A 60 -2.19 -7.83 17.33
N VAL A 61 -1.71 -6.63 17.13
CA VAL A 61 -0.77 -5.95 18.04
C VAL A 61 -1.40 -4.65 18.55
N SER A 62 -0.75 -3.98 19.51
CA SER A 62 -1.20 -2.66 19.97
C SER A 62 -1.20 -1.66 18.82
N ILE A 63 -2.06 -0.63 18.91
CA ILE A 63 -2.14 0.40 17.85
C ILE A 63 -0.79 1.12 17.64
N ASP A 64 -0.05 1.37 18.72
CA ASP A 64 1.25 2.02 18.65
C ASP A 64 2.30 1.15 17.94
N GLU A 65 2.34 -0.14 18.25
CA GLU A 65 3.22 -1.11 17.61
C GLU A 65 2.89 -1.25 16.12
N TYR A 66 1.60 -1.37 15.81
CA TYR A 66 1.12 -1.41 14.43
C TYR A 66 1.55 -0.17 13.63
N LEU A 67 1.35 1.03 14.17
CA LEU A 67 1.75 2.27 13.50
C LEU A 67 3.28 2.37 13.34
N HIS A 68 4.04 1.88 14.31
CA HIS A 68 5.50 1.85 14.24
C HIS A 68 5.99 0.93 13.11
N GLU A 69 5.43 -0.27 13.02
CA GLU A 69 5.75 -1.21 11.95
C GLU A 69 5.39 -0.65 10.57
N GLN A 70 4.18 -0.11 10.43
CA GLN A 70 3.75 0.50 9.19
C GLN A 70 4.60 1.71 8.80
N ALA A 71 5.05 2.52 9.77
CA ALA A 71 5.97 3.64 9.51
C ALA A 71 7.29 3.16 8.90
N SER A 72 7.76 1.97 9.27
CA SER A 72 8.96 1.37 8.67
C SER A 72 8.77 1.02 7.18
N VAL A 73 7.61 0.47 6.83
CA VAL A 73 7.24 0.16 5.44
C VAL A 73 7.06 1.46 4.64
N ILE A 74 6.33 2.42 5.18
CA ILE A 74 6.08 3.70 4.52
C ILE A 74 7.40 4.42 4.22
N ARG A 75 8.39 4.38 5.11
CA ARG A 75 9.71 4.99 4.87
C ARG A 75 10.37 4.41 3.63
N GLU A 76 10.34 3.10 3.47
CA GLU A 76 10.91 2.45 2.29
C GLU A 76 10.10 2.74 1.01
N LEU A 77 8.77 2.82 1.12
CA LEU A 77 7.92 3.24 0.00
C LEU A 77 8.23 4.68 -0.43
N VAL A 78 8.45 5.59 0.52
CA VAL A 78 8.85 6.98 0.22
C VAL A 78 10.24 7.02 -0.41
N ARG A 79 11.17 6.15 0.01
CA ARG A 79 12.50 6.06 -0.61
C ARG A 79 12.43 5.73 -2.10
N ILE A 80 11.58 4.79 -2.49
CA ILE A 80 11.45 4.38 -3.90
C ILE A 80 10.58 5.32 -4.73
N LEU A 81 9.77 6.18 -4.09
CA LEU A 81 8.88 7.11 -4.76
C LEU A 81 9.67 8.21 -5.46
N SER A 82 9.32 8.54 -6.70
CA SER A 82 9.89 9.68 -7.42
C SER A 82 9.36 11.01 -6.85
N ASP A 83 10.07 12.10 -7.10
CA ASP A 83 9.73 13.44 -6.58
C ASP A 83 8.33 13.91 -7.01
N ASP A 84 7.86 13.47 -8.17
CA ASP A 84 6.52 13.72 -8.71
C ASP A 84 5.53 12.58 -8.45
N GLY A 85 5.96 11.56 -7.69
CA GLY A 85 5.19 10.37 -7.41
C GLY A 85 4.06 10.58 -6.40
N SER A 86 3.16 9.60 -6.34
CA SER A 86 2.00 9.62 -5.45
C SER A 86 1.82 8.28 -4.75
N ILE A 87 1.32 8.33 -3.51
CA ILE A 87 0.91 7.16 -2.74
C ILE A 87 -0.60 7.22 -2.50
N CYS A 88 -1.32 6.19 -2.91
CA CYS A 88 -2.72 5.93 -2.54
C CYS A 88 -2.75 4.89 -1.43
N TRP A 89 -3.11 5.31 -0.22
CA TRP A 89 -3.12 4.47 0.96
C TRP A 89 -4.55 4.24 1.42
N GLN A 90 -5.10 3.05 1.17
CA GLN A 90 -6.46 2.72 1.58
C GLN A 90 -6.43 2.10 2.97
N VAL A 91 -7.22 2.63 3.88
CA VAL A 91 -7.39 2.11 5.24
C VAL A 91 -8.84 2.18 5.66
N GLY A 92 -9.18 1.39 6.69
CA GLY A 92 -10.45 1.45 7.39
C GLY A 92 -10.32 2.03 8.78
N ASN A 93 -11.22 1.63 9.66
CA ASN A 93 -11.15 1.89 11.08
C ASN A 93 -10.60 0.65 11.80
N PHE A 94 -9.81 0.88 12.83
CA PHE A 94 -9.47 -0.12 13.83
C PHE A 94 -10.41 0.07 15.04
N VAL A 95 -10.87 -1.01 15.67
CA VAL A 95 -11.75 -0.95 16.84
C VAL A 95 -11.14 -1.78 17.96
N GLU A 96 -11.00 -1.17 19.12
CA GLU A 96 -10.50 -1.81 20.33
C GLU A 96 -11.32 -1.33 21.53
N ASP A 97 -11.77 -2.28 22.34
CA ASP A 97 -12.57 -2.03 23.56
C ASP A 97 -13.76 -1.08 23.36
N GLY A 98 -14.39 -1.13 22.18
CA GLY A 98 -15.51 -0.28 21.82
C GLY A 98 -15.12 1.11 21.32
N GLU A 99 -13.84 1.45 21.32
CA GLU A 99 -13.33 2.69 20.75
C GLU A 99 -12.96 2.53 19.28
N VAL A 100 -13.29 3.52 18.47
CA VAL A 100 -12.97 3.55 17.04
C VAL A 100 -11.74 4.40 16.80
N PHE A 101 -10.71 3.79 16.22
CA PHE A 101 -9.49 4.45 15.79
C PHE A 101 -9.51 4.66 14.28
N PRO A 102 -9.70 5.90 13.78
CA PRO A 102 -9.70 6.19 12.36
C PRO A 102 -8.26 6.17 11.82
N LEU A 103 -7.87 5.07 11.18
CA LEU A 103 -6.48 4.85 10.76
C LEU A 103 -5.97 5.91 9.78
N ASP A 104 -6.83 6.48 8.95
CA ASP A 104 -6.44 7.55 8.02
C ASP A 104 -5.95 8.81 8.75
N ILE A 105 -6.52 9.13 9.92
CA ILE A 105 -6.07 10.24 10.76
C ILE A 105 -4.74 9.88 11.44
N LEU A 106 -4.59 8.65 11.91
CA LEU A 106 -3.37 8.19 12.58
C LEU A 106 -2.19 8.10 11.63
N TYR A 107 -2.41 7.74 10.36
CA TYR A 107 -1.37 7.72 9.33
C TYR A 107 -0.94 9.09 8.83
N TYR A 108 -1.80 10.09 8.91
CA TYR A 108 -1.48 11.43 8.41
C TYR A 108 -0.16 12.00 8.93
N PRO A 109 0.11 12.02 10.27
CA PRO A 109 1.39 12.51 10.79
C PRO A 109 2.58 11.68 10.31
N VAL A 110 2.44 10.37 10.11
CA VAL A 110 3.50 9.50 9.61
C VAL A 110 3.95 9.95 8.21
N PHE A 111 3.02 10.09 7.29
CA PHE A 111 3.32 10.58 5.94
C PHE A 111 3.87 12.01 5.94
N LYS A 112 3.32 12.87 6.80
CA LYS A 112 3.74 14.27 6.91
C LYS A 112 5.17 14.42 7.39
N GLN A 113 5.60 13.63 8.38
CA GLN A 113 6.97 13.59 8.88
C GLN A 113 7.98 13.12 7.81
N MET A 114 7.54 12.34 6.85
CA MET A 114 8.35 11.90 5.70
C MET A 114 8.35 12.87 4.52
N GLY A 115 7.79 14.06 4.67
CA GLY A 115 7.82 15.12 3.66
C GLY A 115 6.68 15.08 2.63
N LEU A 116 5.76 14.12 2.74
CA LEU A 116 4.63 14.01 1.82
C LEU A 116 3.53 15.04 2.12
N GLN A 117 2.81 15.43 1.09
CA GLN A 117 1.68 16.34 1.18
C GLN A 117 0.38 15.60 0.90
N LEU A 118 -0.60 15.74 1.80
CA LEU A 118 -1.93 15.21 1.54
C LEU A 118 -2.59 16.03 0.41
N ARG A 119 -2.86 15.39 -0.71
CA ARG A 119 -3.48 16.01 -1.89
C ARG A 119 -4.98 15.80 -1.91
N ASN A 120 -5.44 14.65 -1.42
CA ASN A 120 -6.85 14.31 -1.44
C ASN A 120 -7.19 13.31 -0.33
N ARG A 121 -8.46 13.30 0.10
CA ARG A 121 -9.03 12.31 1.00
C ARG A 121 -10.31 11.77 0.37
N ILE A 122 -10.26 10.49 -0.01
CA ILE A 122 -11.35 9.82 -0.71
C ILE A 122 -12.06 8.91 0.29
N ILE A 123 -13.37 9.06 0.43
CA ILE A 123 -14.18 8.19 1.28
C ILE A 123 -14.97 7.23 0.39
N TRP A 124 -14.68 5.95 0.55
CA TRP A 124 -15.44 4.90 -0.09
C TRP A 124 -16.59 4.45 0.81
N LYS A 125 -17.80 4.89 0.47
CA LYS A 125 -19.00 4.56 1.22
C LYS A 125 -19.69 3.33 0.64
N PHE A 126 -19.87 2.29 1.46
CA PHE A 126 -20.67 1.12 1.11
C PHE A 126 -22.14 1.32 1.46
N GLY A 127 -23.05 0.90 0.59
CA GLY A 127 -24.50 1.00 0.82
C GLY A 127 -25.03 0.04 1.89
N HIS A 128 -24.37 -1.10 2.10
CA HIS A 128 -24.68 -2.07 3.14
C HIS A 128 -23.37 -2.57 3.74
N GLY A 129 -23.13 -2.25 4.99
CA GLY A 129 -22.01 -2.80 5.75
C GLY A 129 -22.29 -4.27 6.10
N LEU A 130 -21.60 -5.22 5.45
CA LEU A 130 -21.64 -6.63 5.82
C LEU A 130 -20.92 -6.94 7.14
N HIS A 131 -20.28 -5.96 7.75
CA HIS A 131 -19.56 -6.09 9.01
C HIS A 131 -20.05 -5.04 10.01
N ALA A 132 -21.23 -5.25 10.54
CA ALA A 132 -21.51 -4.73 11.86
C ALA A 132 -20.60 -5.52 12.83
N SER A 133 -19.56 -4.89 13.34
CA SER A 133 -18.85 -5.41 14.50
C SER A 133 -19.83 -5.60 15.62
N ARG A 134 -20.01 -6.87 16.06
CA ARG A 134 -20.72 -7.18 17.30
C ARG A 134 -19.79 -7.01 18.46
#